data_d09f6f52aeb34e051e69ba15f6616cbc
#
_entry.id   d09f6f52aeb34e051e69ba15f6616cbc
#
_cell.length_a   1.000
_cell.length_b   1.000
_cell.length_c   1.000
_cell.angle_alpha   90.00
_cell.angle_beta   90.00
_cell.angle_gamma   90.00
#
_symmetry.space_group_name_H-M   'P 1'
#
loop_
_entity.id
_entity.type
_entity.pdbx_description
1 polymer ?
#
loop_
_entity_poly.entity_id
_entity_poly.type
_entity_poly.pdbx_seq_one_letter_code
_entity_poly.pdbx_strand_id
1 'polypeptide(L)'
;MIKIFQNKIGLVLIVFACQFSFSQKKDENIGTEVVNVVKPYTPTISDAFKVKEIPPLEDADNSKKEEIKYNFFSFPVASTFVPSKGRAANVDKSQAEKLYKNFANLGLGNYMALNAELFVTENISDHEYVGGMFRHLSSQGGIKNVALNNDFYTTSVDLTYGNHQQKFSWISDLGYQNQIYNWYGIPEFLPQVTLDRINPKHTFNNFYIGTNLISNDSFFKEASLKYNRFWDDRGSAENRFYVKPSFEFDVLNQKIKTNFIVDYLGGSFEKSFFGTNSIKYGFTNFGIHPSIAVNKNDWAINLGASVFYSADNENSTTKLFVYPQINASLKVVGDFMIFYTGAEGSLDQNSYRDFSNENPFVSPTLAIAPTDKQYDIFAGLKGKLSNNVSYTLRGSFQNEKNKPLFVSNQFNMFATNSESYQFGNSFGVVYDDIKTINLFGELKADFSKNVSIDLNGSFSRYFTTYQEEAWNLPSIKLSSNINVKITNKWYAGANVFFVGERKDIVYQQSMIAIFPPIYYPETRNLKSYFDANLNVGYQHSNRLTGFLKLNNIGNQAYQKWMNYPVQGFQVVLGASYKFDF
;
A
#
# COMPACT_ATOMS: atom_id res chain seq x y z
N MET A 1 2.47 45.05 6.47
CA MET A 1 2.60 43.67 5.97
C MET A 1 1.46 43.22 5.03
N ILE A 2 0.24 43.66 5.22
CA ILE A 2 -0.95 43.27 4.40
C ILE A 2 -0.90 43.83 2.97
N LYS A 3 -0.38 45.04 2.72
CA LYS A 3 -0.26 45.64 1.37
C LYS A 3 0.77 44.94 0.44
N ILE A 4 1.78 44.27 0.99
CA ILE A 4 2.79 43.57 0.21
C ILE A 4 2.25 42.21 -0.27
N PHE A 5 1.30 41.61 0.46
CA PHE A 5 0.66 40.33 0.11
C PHE A 5 -0.36 40.50 -1.02
N GLN A 6 -1.11 41.59 -1.05
CA GLN A 6 -2.08 41.90 -2.11
C GLN A 6 -1.42 42.13 -3.48
N ASN A 7 -0.23 42.73 -3.52
CA ASN A 7 0.49 42.99 -4.77
C ASN A 7 1.12 41.69 -5.37
N LYS A 8 1.45 40.71 -4.54
CA LYS A 8 1.99 39.42 -5.04
C LYS A 8 0.91 38.48 -5.57
N ILE A 9 -0.29 38.53 -5.02
CA ILE A 9 -1.45 37.79 -5.53
C ILE A 9 -1.93 38.36 -6.87
N GLY A 10 -1.89 39.69 -7.03
CA GLY A 10 -2.18 40.36 -8.29
C GLY A 10 -1.19 39.98 -9.40
N LEU A 11 0.08 39.79 -9.07
CA LEU A 11 1.12 39.42 -10.04
C LEU A 11 0.96 37.97 -10.52
N VAL A 12 0.56 37.04 -9.65
CA VAL A 12 0.31 35.64 -9.99
C VAL A 12 -0.94 35.50 -10.88
N LEU A 13 -1.98 36.30 -10.62
CA LEU A 13 -3.18 36.34 -11.47
C LEU A 13 -2.93 36.93 -12.85
N ILE A 14 -2.04 37.91 -12.97
CA ILE A 14 -1.63 38.52 -14.25
C ILE A 14 -0.80 37.52 -15.08
N VAL A 15 0.10 36.75 -14.49
CA VAL A 15 0.88 35.70 -15.18
C VAL A 15 -0.02 34.58 -15.69
N PHE A 16 -1.08 34.22 -14.98
CA PHE A 16 -2.06 33.23 -15.44
C PHE A 16 -2.96 33.78 -16.58
N ALA A 17 -3.28 35.07 -16.58
CA ALA A 17 -4.09 35.68 -17.62
C ALA A 17 -3.36 35.85 -18.97
N CYS A 18 -2.04 35.98 -18.96
CA CYS A 18 -1.22 36.12 -20.19
C CYS A 18 -1.05 34.82 -20.99
N GLN A 19 -1.40 33.66 -20.42
CA GLN A 19 -1.29 32.36 -21.14
C GLN A 19 -2.48 32.09 -22.08
N PHE A 20 -3.58 32.88 -22.01
CA PHE A 20 -4.78 32.66 -22.82
C PHE A 20 -4.87 33.52 -24.08
N SER A 21 -3.81 34.25 -24.45
CA SER A 21 -3.90 35.26 -25.52
C SER A 21 -3.34 34.84 -26.88
N PHE A 22 -3.03 33.58 -27.12
CA PHE A 22 -2.59 33.12 -28.45
C PHE A 22 -3.38 31.92 -28.94
N SER A 23 -4.51 32.16 -29.59
CA SER A 23 -4.98 31.40 -30.75
C SER A 23 -6.30 31.97 -31.29
N GLN A 24 -6.21 32.94 -32.16
CA GLN A 24 -7.22 33.16 -33.19
C GLN A 24 -6.58 32.93 -34.54
N LYS A 25 -6.90 31.84 -35.18
CA LYS A 25 -6.69 31.59 -36.60
C LYS A 25 -8.04 31.69 -37.33
N LYS A 26 -8.04 32.49 -38.36
CA LYS A 26 -9.15 32.95 -39.19
C LYS A 26 -9.83 31.80 -39.90
N ASP A 27 -11.20 31.85 -39.96
CA ASP A 27 -12.09 30.93 -40.63
C ASP A 27 -11.87 30.85 -42.13
N GLU A 28 -11.79 29.63 -42.66
CA GLU A 28 -12.11 29.32 -44.03
C GLU A 28 -13.45 28.58 -44.08
N ASN A 29 -14.32 29.15 -44.91
CA ASN A 29 -15.73 28.79 -45.10
C ASN A 29 -15.82 27.46 -45.89
N ILE A 30 -16.29 26.39 -45.25
CA ILE A 30 -16.63 25.14 -45.92
C ILE A 30 -18.14 24.86 -45.71
N GLY A 31 -18.80 24.63 -46.84
CA GLY A 31 -20.26 24.56 -46.99
C GLY A 31 -20.98 23.63 -46.02
N THR A 32 -22.17 24.07 -45.64
CA THR A 32 -23.12 23.38 -44.76
C THR A 32 -23.70 22.14 -45.42
N GLU A 33 -23.27 20.96 -44.96
CA GLU A 33 -24.08 19.75 -44.98
C GLU A 33 -24.74 19.53 -43.61
N VAL A 34 -26.04 19.51 -43.60
CA VAL A 34 -26.85 19.23 -42.40
C VAL A 34 -26.83 17.72 -42.16
N VAL A 35 -25.91 17.26 -41.29
CA VAL A 35 -25.96 15.90 -40.77
C VAL A 35 -26.78 15.89 -39.49
N ASN A 36 -27.96 15.28 -39.53
CA ASN A 36 -28.78 15.01 -38.36
C ASN A 36 -28.12 13.91 -37.53
N VAL A 37 -27.24 14.29 -36.59
CA VAL A 37 -26.64 13.36 -35.63
C VAL A 37 -27.62 13.20 -34.47
N VAL A 38 -28.39 12.15 -34.48
CA VAL A 38 -29.08 11.67 -33.29
C VAL A 38 -28.01 11.10 -32.38
N LYS A 39 -27.60 11.85 -31.35
CA LYS A 39 -26.75 11.33 -30.28
C LYS A 39 -27.53 10.28 -29.51
N PRO A 40 -27.09 9.02 -29.48
CA PRO A 40 -27.67 8.07 -28.54
C PRO A 40 -27.38 8.54 -27.12
N TYR A 41 -28.44 8.71 -26.33
CA TYR A 41 -28.32 9.02 -24.89
C TYR A 41 -27.68 7.82 -24.19
N THR A 42 -26.52 8.01 -23.63
CA THR A 42 -25.86 7.04 -22.73
C THR A 42 -25.99 7.58 -21.32
N PRO A 43 -26.82 6.98 -20.43
CA PRO A 43 -26.93 7.42 -19.04
C PRO A 43 -25.60 7.21 -18.32
N THR A 44 -25.14 8.24 -17.65
CA THR A 44 -23.97 8.17 -16.75
C THR A 44 -24.36 7.53 -15.42
N ILE A 45 -23.39 7.06 -14.62
CA ILE A 45 -23.65 6.51 -13.28
C ILE A 45 -24.35 7.53 -12.38
N SER A 46 -24.10 8.83 -12.57
CA SER A 46 -24.81 9.90 -11.85
C SER A 46 -26.29 9.97 -12.19
N ASP A 47 -26.66 9.65 -13.42
CA ASP A 47 -28.06 9.64 -13.85
C ASP A 47 -28.81 8.43 -13.28
N ALA A 48 -28.14 7.31 -13.06
CA ALA A 48 -28.71 6.13 -12.43
C ALA A 48 -29.10 6.33 -10.95
N PHE A 49 -28.47 7.29 -10.27
CA PHE A 49 -28.80 7.65 -8.88
C PHE A 49 -29.92 8.69 -8.76
N LYS A 50 -30.31 9.35 -9.85
CA LYS A 50 -31.34 10.41 -9.85
C LYS A 50 -32.76 9.90 -10.04
N VAL A 51 -32.93 8.67 -10.50
CA VAL A 51 -34.27 8.11 -10.69
C VAL A 51 -34.82 7.66 -9.34
N LYS A 52 -35.53 8.54 -8.64
CA LYS A 52 -36.27 8.25 -7.41
C LYS A 52 -37.70 7.74 -7.65
N GLU A 53 -38.12 7.64 -8.86
CA GLU A 53 -39.45 7.12 -9.18
C GLU A 53 -39.36 5.67 -9.61
N ILE A 54 -39.91 4.80 -8.79
CA ILE A 54 -40.14 3.40 -9.13
C ILE A 54 -41.40 3.40 -10.01
N PRO A 55 -41.33 2.99 -11.29
CA PRO A 55 -42.55 2.83 -12.09
C PRO A 55 -43.46 1.81 -11.39
N PRO A 56 -44.78 2.04 -11.33
CA PRO A 56 -45.71 1.06 -10.78
C PRO A 56 -45.69 -0.17 -11.68
N LEU A 57 -45.13 -1.27 -11.17
CA LEU A 57 -45.28 -2.58 -11.79
C LEU A 57 -46.63 -3.15 -11.35
N GLU A 58 -47.64 -2.94 -12.17
CA GLU A 58 -48.87 -3.77 -12.13
C GLU A 58 -48.54 -5.11 -12.79
N ASP A 59 -48.01 -6.04 -12.03
CA ASP A 59 -48.13 -7.46 -12.31
C ASP A 59 -48.08 -8.22 -11.00
N ALA A 60 -49.22 -8.76 -10.62
CA ALA A 60 -49.37 -9.65 -9.49
C ALA A 60 -48.76 -11.01 -9.84
N ASP A 61 -47.46 -11.15 -9.66
CA ASP A 61 -46.81 -12.45 -9.70
C ASP A 61 -46.23 -12.79 -8.31
N ASN A 62 -46.90 -13.77 -7.67
CA ASN A 62 -46.61 -14.27 -6.35
C ASN A 62 -45.35 -15.16 -6.33
N SER A 63 -44.27 -14.75 -6.94
CA SER A 63 -42.97 -15.39 -6.70
C SER A 63 -42.27 -14.72 -5.54
N LYS A 64 -42.01 -15.49 -4.50
CA LYS A 64 -41.19 -15.06 -3.37
C LYS A 64 -39.86 -14.52 -3.89
N LYS A 65 -39.66 -13.22 -3.71
CA LYS A 65 -38.42 -12.55 -4.04
C LYS A 65 -37.33 -13.09 -3.13
N GLU A 66 -36.43 -13.92 -3.67
CA GLU A 66 -35.20 -14.27 -2.94
C GLU A 66 -34.33 -13.01 -2.81
N GLU A 67 -34.16 -12.55 -1.59
CA GLU A 67 -33.16 -11.51 -1.27
C GLU A 67 -31.78 -12.11 -1.43
N ILE A 68 -31.13 -11.82 -2.54
CA ILE A 68 -29.72 -12.14 -2.73
C ILE A 68 -28.91 -11.13 -1.92
N LYS A 69 -28.47 -11.52 -0.73
CA LYS A 69 -27.51 -10.74 0.09
C LYS A 69 -26.11 -11.01 -0.41
N TYR A 70 -25.48 -10.01 -1.02
CA TYR A 70 -24.09 -10.07 -1.42
C TYR A 70 -23.21 -9.74 -0.21
N ASN A 71 -22.50 -10.71 0.31
CA ASN A 71 -21.42 -10.48 1.27
C ASN A 71 -20.12 -10.26 0.48
N PHE A 72 -19.66 -9.01 0.44
CA PHE A 72 -18.37 -8.70 -0.17
C PHE A 72 -17.26 -8.87 0.85
N PHE A 73 -16.49 -9.93 0.70
CA PHE A 73 -15.25 -10.10 1.45
C PHE A 73 -14.12 -9.45 0.67
N SER A 74 -13.50 -8.43 1.24
CA SER A 74 -12.28 -7.84 0.68
C SER A 74 -11.10 -8.74 1.04
N PHE A 75 -10.78 -9.67 0.14
CA PHE A 75 -9.53 -10.41 0.23
C PHE A 75 -8.50 -9.77 -0.69
N PRO A 76 -7.24 -9.64 -0.29
CA PRO A 76 -6.16 -9.39 -1.21
C PRO A 76 -5.85 -10.68 -1.98
N VAL A 77 -6.81 -11.12 -2.78
CA VAL A 77 -6.51 -12.09 -3.83
C VAL A 77 -5.83 -11.31 -4.93
N ALA A 78 -4.65 -11.73 -5.35
CA ALA A 78 -3.96 -11.18 -6.52
C ALA A 78 -4.72 -11.55 -7.83
N SER A 79 -5.99 -11.24 -7.86
CA SER A 79 -6.89 -11.33 -9.01
C SER A 79 -7.98 -10.30 -8.82
N THR A 80 -7.67 -9.06 -9.21
CA THR A 80 -8.66 -8.00 -9.34
C THR A 80 -9.49 -8.25 -10.61
N PHE A 81 -10.37 -9.22 -10.60
CA PHE A 81 -11.47 -9.22 -11.55
C PHE A 81 -12.53 -8.22 -11.05
N VAL A 82 -12.48 -7.01 -11.56
CA VAL A 82 -13.62 -6.10 -11.49
C VAL A 82 -14.54 -6.50 -12.64
N PRO A 83 -15.76 -7.02 -12.39
CA PRO A 83 -16.69 -7.29 -13.48
C PRO A 83 -17.03 -5.96 -14.16
N SER A 84 -16.76 -5.86 -15.45
CA SER A 84 -17.23 -4.72 -16.26
C SER A 84 -18.76 -4.65 -16.18
N LYS A 85 -19.29 -3.49 -15.75
CA LYS A 85 -20.74 -3.25 -15.78
C LYS A 85 -21.23 -3.31 -17.22
N GLY A 86 -22.01 -4.33 -17.53
CA GLY A 86 -22.56 -4.53 -18.86
C GLY A 86 -23.58 -3.45 -19.24
N ARG A 87 -23.60 -3.07 -20.52
CA ARG A 87 -24.70 -2.33 -21.16
C ARG A 87 -25.98 -3.14 -21.04
N ALA A 88 -27.13 -2.47 -20.77
CA ALA A 88 -28.45 -3.03 -20.98
C ALA A 88 -28.70 -3.18 -22.48
N ALA A 89 -28.27 -4.28 -23.05
CA ALA A 89 -28.77 -4.81 -24.31
C ALA A 89 -29.40 -6.15 -23.97
N ASN A 90 -30.48 -6.56 -24.66
CA ASN A 90 -31.11 -7.86 -24.46
C ASN A 90 -30.03 -8.94 -24.33
N VAL A 91 -29.73 -9.27 -23.10
CA VAL A 91 -28.72 -10.27 -22.76
C VAL A 91 -29.52 -11.53 -22.49
N ASP A 92 -29.28 -12.57 -23.28
CA ASP A 92 -29.55 -13.91 -22.80
C ASP A 92 -28.93 -13.98 -21.38
N LYS A 93 -29.78 -14.24 -20.37
CA LYS A 93 -29.35 -14.35 -18.99
C LYS A 93 -28.29 -15.44 -18.94
N SER A 94 -27.03 -15.05 -19.01
CA SER A 94 -25.93 -15.97 -18.70
C SER A 94 -26.24 -16.54 -17.32
N GLN A 95 -26.19 -17.87 -17.19
CA GLN A 95 -26.36 -18.51 -15.89
C GLN A 95 -25.40 -17.83 -14.92
N ALA A 96 -25.92 -17.37 -13.77
CA ALA A 96 -25.10 -16.76 -12.73
C ALA A 96 -23.98 -17.75 -12.36
N GLU A 97 -22.74 -17.30 -12.42
CA GLU A 97 -21.61 -18.15 -12.02
C GLU A 97 -21.82 -18.55 -10.55
N LYS A 98 -21.75 -19.85 -10.28
CA LYS A 98 -21.79 -20.34 -8.91
C LYS A 98 -20.57 -19.83 -8.15
N LEU A 99 -20.78 -19.01 -7.15
CA LEU A 99 -19.74 -18.56 -6.24
C LEU A 99 -19.48 -19.65 -5.19
N TYR A 100 -18.22 -19.96 -4.96
CA TYR A 100 -17.78 -20.90 -3.92
C TYR A 100 -17.24 -20.12 -2.73
N LYS A 101 -17.56 -20.59 -1.53
CA LYS A 101 -17.14 -19.93 -0.28
C LYS A 101 -15.67 -20.20 0.06
N ASN A 102 -15.14 -21.35 -0.34
CA ASN A 102 -13.85 -21.85 0.10
C ASN A 102 -12.92 -22.09 -1.09
N PHE A 103 -11.62 -21.98 -0.86
CA PHE A 103 -10.62 -22.38 -1.85
C PHE A 103 -9.35 -22.93 -1.20
N ALA A 104 -8.67 -23.81 -1.93
CA ALA A 104 -7.31 -24.25 -1.67
C ALA A 104 -6.45 -23.96 -2.89
N ASN A 105 -5.24 -23.45 -2.68
CA ASN A 105 -4.26 -23.14 -3.70
C ASN A 105 -2.93 -23.81 -3.33
N LEU A 106 -2.34 -24.54 -4.27
CA LEU A 106 -1.04 -25.17 -4.09
C LEU A 106 -0.19 -24.98 -5.35
N GLY A 107 1.01 -24.41 -5.16
CA GLY A 107 1.98 -24.19 -6.22
C GLY A 107 3.36 -24.67 -5.80
N LEU A 108 4.05 -25.35 -6.69
CA LEU A 108 5.41 -25.84 -6.53
C LEU A 108 6.30 -25.24 -7.63
N GLY A 109 7.51 -24.85 -7.27
CA GLY A 109 8.41 -24.20 -8.22
C GLY A 109 9.86 -24.63 -8.12
N ASN A 110 10.69 -24.05 -8.99
CA ASN A 110 12.14 -24.15 -8.86
C ASN A 110 12.58 -23.52 -7.53
N TYR A 111 13.84 -23.75 -7.13
CA TYR A 111 14.38 -23.38 -5.82
C TYR A 111 13.55 -23.92 -4.65
N MET A 112 12.93 -25.09 -4.84
CA MET A 112 11.99 -25.69 -3.88
C MET A 112 10.92 -24.70 -3.38
N ALA A 113 10.48 -23.81 -4.27
CA ALA A 113 9.44 -22.84 -3.93
C ALA A 113 8.12 -23.56 -3.68
N LEU A 114 7.50 -23.27 -2.54
CA LEU A 114 6.18 -23.74 -2.15
C LEU A 114 5.28 -22.55 -1.87
N ASN A 115 4.13 -22.51 -2.54
CA ASN A 115 3.04 -21.58 -2.24
C ASN A 115 1.79 -22.39 -1.92
N ALA A 116 1.32 -22.32 -0.68
CA ALA A 116 0.11 -23.01 -0.22
C ALA A 116 -0.82 -22.01 0.46
N GLU A 117 -2.09 -22.03 0.06
CA GLU A 117 -3.14 -21.19 0.63
C GLU A 117 -4.39 -22.04 0.83
N LEU A 118 -5.01 -21.90 1.98
CA LEU A 118 -6.30 -22.51 2.28
C LEU A 118 -7.18 -21.45 2.92
N PHE A 119 -8.33 -21.21 2.32
CA PHE A 119 -9.36 -20.36 2.87
C PHE A 119 -10.63 -21.16 3.06
N VAL A 120 -11.16 -21.11 4.27
CA VAL A 120 -12.40 -21.78 4.67
C VAL A 120 -13.28 -20.79 5.39
N THR A 121 -14.53 -20.69 4.99
CA THR A 121 -15.52 -19.87 5.68
C THR A 121 -16.86 -20.60 5.74
N GLU A 122 -17.57 -20.46 6.85
CA GLU A 122 -18.89 -21.05 7.04
C GLU A 122 -19.80 -20.08 7.80
N ASN A 123 -21.07 -20.05 7.40
CA ASN A 123 -22.10 -19.31 8.12
C ASN A 123 -22.58 -20.13 9.30
N ILE A 124 -22.48 -19.57 10.51
CA ILE A 124 -23.03 -20.19 11.74
C ILE A 124 -24.54 -19.93 11.80
N SER A 125 -24.96 -18.75 11.35
CA SER A 125 -26.35 -18.32 11.24
C SER A 125 -26.54 -17.35 10.08
N ASP A 126 -27.76 -16.84 9.87
CA ASP A 126 -28.03 -15.81 8.85
C ASP A 126 -27.25 -14.51 9.05
N HIS A 127 -26.74 -14.29 10.26
CA HIS A 127 -26.06 -13.06 10.64
C HIS A 127 -24.62 -13.26 11.10
N GLU A 128 -24.18 -14.51 11.21
CA GLU A 128 -22.87 -14.84 11.80
C GLU A 128 -22.09 -15.77 10.87
N TYR A 129 -20.80 -15.48 10.75
CA TYR A 129 -19.89 -16.35 10.02
C TYR A 129 -18.54 -16.47 10.72
N VAL A 130 -17.87 -17.56 10.45
CA VAL A 130 -16.49 -17.81 10.85
C VAL A 130 -15.67 -18.12 9.62
N GLY A 131 -14.45 -17.62 9.59
CA GLY A 131 -13.50 -17.89 8.51
C GLY A 131 -12.12 -18.20 9.04
N GLY A 132 -11.37 -18.99 8.31
CA GLY A 132 -9.97 -19.27 8.57
C GLY A 132 -9.16 -19.19 7.29
N MET A 133 -7.96 -18.64 7.38
CA MET A 133 -7.02 -18.58 6.27
C MET A 133 -5.64 -19.06 6.72
N PHE A 134 -5.10 -20.02 6.00
CA PHE A 134 -3.71 -20.46 6.12
C PHE A 134 -2.96 -20.03 4.86
N ARG A 135 -1.77 -19.48 5.03
CA ARG A 135 -0.86 -19.10 3.93
C ARG A 135 0.55 -19.54 4.27
N HIS A 136 1.20 -20.15 3.29
CA HIS A 136 2.62 -20.49 3.36
C HIS A 136 3.30 -20.16 2.04
N LEU A 137 4.38 -19.42 2.12
CA LEU A 137 5.25 -19.10 1.00
C LEU A 137 6.70 -19.36 1.44
N SER A 138 7.40 -20.19 0.70
CA SER A 138 8.80 -20.48 0.97
C SER A 138 9.60 -20.67 -0.31
N SER A 139 10.91 -20.47 -0.20
CA SER A 139 11.86 -20.80 -1.27
C SER A 139 13.24 -21.05 -0.65
N GLN A 140 14.00 -21.99 -1.26
CA GLN A 140 15.32 -22.38 -0.79
C GLN A 140 16.39 -21.99 -1.82
N GLY A 141 17.08 -20.90 -1.53
CA GLY A 141 18.18 -20.44 -2.36
C GLY A 141 17.77 -19.78 -3.68
N GLY A 142 18.56 -20.01 -4.72
CA GLY A 142 18.31 -19.44 -6.06
C GLY A 142 18.84 -18.03 -6.29
N ILE A 143 19.49 -17.43 -5.31
CA ILE A 143 20.18 -16.15 -5.45
C ILE A 143 21.63 -16.42 -5.84
N LYS A 144 22.06 -15.89 -6.97
CA LYS A 144 23.41 -16.09 -7.50
C LYS A 144 24.41 -15.19 -6.77
N ASN A 145 25.66 -15.68 -6.67
CA ASN A 145 26.81 -14.94 -6.14
C ASN A 145 26.64 -14.49 -4.67
N VAL A 146 25.92 -15.25 -3.87
CA VAL A 146 25.85 -15.07 -2.42
C VAL A 146 26.48 -16.26 -1.71
N ALA A 147 27.27 -15.98 -0.68
CA ALA A 147 28.01 -17.03 0.03
C ALA A 147 27.22 -17.62 1.21
N LEU A 148 26.29 -16.86 1.76
CA LEU A 148 25.47 -17.28 2.91
C LEU A 148 24.13 -17.86 2.44
N ASN A 149 23.48 -18.59 3.34
CA ASN A 149 22.14 -19.12 3.12
C ASN A 149 21.14 -17.97 2.84
N ASN A 150 20.24 -18.18 1.88
CA ASN A 150 19.29 -17.18 1.39
C ASN A 150 17.87 -17.74 1.23
N ASP A 151 17.53 -18.81 1.95
CA ASP A 151 16.17 -19.31 2.04
C ASP A 151 15.27 -18.33 2.78
N PHE A 152 13.98 -18.35 2.47
CA PHE A 152 12.97 -17.60 3.21
C PHE A 152 11.69 -18.40 3.36
N TYR A 153 10.97 -18.13 4.45
CA TYR A 153 9.69 -18.74 4.79
C TYR A 153 8.76 -17.69 5.37
N THR A 154 7.54 -17.68 4.90
CA THR A 154 6.47 -16.88 5.52
C THR A 154 5.26 -17.78 5.70
N THR A 155 4.84 -17.97 6.93
CA THR A 155 3.66 -18.76 7.29
C THR A 155 2.71 -17.90 8.10
N SER A 156 1.43 -17.86 7.74
CA SER A 156 0.40 -17.17 8.52
C SER A 156 -0.86 -17.99 8.67
N VAL A 157 -1.51 -17.81 9.81
CA VAL A 157 -2.84 -18.32 10.13
C VAL A 157 -3.66 -17.14 10.61
N ASP A 158 -4.80 -16.93 9.97
CA ASP A 158 -5.74 -15.88 10.30
C ASP A 158 -7.12 -16.51 10.56
N LEU A 159 -7.80 -16.09 11.61
CA LEU A 159 -9.15 -16.47 11.96
C LEU A 159 -10.01 -15.22 12.01
N THR A 160 -11.19 -15.29 11.43
CA THR A 160 -12.15 -14.19 11.39
C THR A 160 -13.50 -14.67 11.93
N TYR A 161 -14.12 -13.86 12.77
CA TYR A 161 -15.51 -14.02 13.13
C TYR A 161 -16.26 -12.73 12.85
N GLY A 162 -17.36 -12.82 12.13
CA GLY A 162 -18.21 -11.69 11.79
C GLY A 162 -19.64 -11.87 12.24
N ASN A 163 -20.23 -10.77 12.72
CA ASN A 163 -21.65 -10.69 13.05
C ASN A 163 -22.24 -9.44 12.37
N HIS A 164 -23.27 -9.65 11.54
CA HIS A 164 -23.94 -8.60 10.78
C HIS A 164 -25.39 -8.48 11.22
N GLN A 165 -25.68 -7.50 12.06
CA GLN A 165 -27.06 -7.16 12.45
C GLN A 165 -27.45 -5.79 11.88
N GLN A 166 -28.76 -5.53 11.80
CA GLN A 166 -29.28 -4.28 11.19
C GLN A 166 -28.78 -3.02 11.90
N LYS A 167 -28.63 -3.04 13.23
CA LYS A 167 -28.21 -1.88 14.01
C LYS A 167 -26.73 -1.85 14.30
N PHE A 168 -26.10 -3.00 14.40
CA PHE A 168 -24.73 -3.14 14.84
C PHE A 168 -24.06 -4.34 14.17
N SER A 169 -22.93 -4.12 13.56
CA SER A 169 -22.14 -5.16 12.89
C SER A 169 -20.70 -5.11 13.39
N TRP A 170 -20.07 -6.25 13.54
CA TRP A 170 -18.69 -6.32 13.93
C TRP A 170 -17.95 -7.50 13.29
N ILE A 171 -16.66 -7.30 13.07
CA ILE A 171 -15.75 -8.31 12.54
C ILE A 171 -14.55 -8.33 13.46
N SER A 172 -14.20 -9.50 13.97
CA SER A 172 -13.00 -9.71 14.76
C SER A 172 -12.06 -10.65 14.05
N ASP A 173 -10.80 -10.25 14.00
CA ASP A 173 -9.71 -11.00 13.38
C ASP A 173 -8.68 -11.35 14.44
N LEU A 174 -8.18 -12.57 14.39
CA LEU A 174 -7.06 -13.08 15.18
C LEU A 174 -6.05 -13.69 14.21
N GLY A 175 -4.79 -13.31 14.32
CA GLY A 175 -3.79 -13.87 13.41
C GLY A 175 -2.42 -14.05 14.04
N TYR A 176 -1.68 -15.01 13.47
CA TYR A 176 -0.29 -15.25 13.78
C TYR A 176 0.51 -15.42 12.49
N GLN A 177 1.66 -14.75 12.41
CA GLN A 177 2.58 -14.83 11.30
C GLN A 177 3.98 -15.12 11.81
N ASN A 178 4.64 -16.08 11.17
CA ASN A 178 6.06 -16.37 11.33
C ASN A 178 6.76 -16.12 10.01
N GLN A 179 7.89 -15.38 10.05
CA GLN A 179 8.71 -15.06 8.89
C GLN A 179 10.16 -15.37 9.21
N ILE A 180 10.82 -16.07 8.29
CA ILE A 180 12.25 -16.38 8.37
C ILE A 180 12.93 -15.78 7.16
N TYR A 181 13.95 -14.99 7.42
CA TYR A 181 14.85 -14.41 6.42
C TYR A 181 16.31 -14.65 6.82
N ASN A 182 17.20 -14.35 5.90
CA ASN A 182 18.63 -14.47 6.14
C ASN A 182 19.36 -13.17 5.81
N TRP A 183 20.28 -12.74 6.65
CA TRP A 183 21.20 -11.63 6.38
C TRP A 183 22.34 -12.08 5.47
N TYR A 184 22.02 -12.41 4.19
CA TYR A 184 23.00 -12.93 3.22
C TYR A 184 23.79 -11.85 2.47
N GLY A 185 23.42 -10.58 2.61
CA GLY A 185 23.95 -9.45 1.86
C GLY A 185 25.30 -8.94 2.39
N ILE A 186 26.30 -9.78 2.43
CA ILE A 186 27.63 -9.45 2.97
C ILE A 186 28.49 -8.65 1.98
N PRO A 187 29.38 -7.76 2.47
CA PRO A 187 30.38 -7.09 1.65
C PRO A 187 31.39 -8.08 1.05
N GLU A 188 31.86 -7.81 -0.18
CA GLU A 188 32.78 -8.69 -0.93
C GLU A 188 34.15 -8.91 -0.27
N PHE A 189 34.57 -8.02 0.64
CA PHE A 189 35.90 -8.07 1.26
C PHE A 189 36.03 -9.05 2.43
N LEU A 190 34.94 -9.70 2.86
CA LEU A 190 34.98 -10.62 4.00
C LEU A 190 35.67 -11.95 3.65
N PRO A 191 36.69 -12.39 4.43
CA PRO A 191 37.37 -13.65 4.19
C PRO A 191 36.47 -14.85 4.53
N GLN A 192 36.67 -15.99 3.85
CA GLN A 192 35.87 -17.21 4.01
C GLN A 192 35.78 -17.69 5.47
N VAL A 193 36.86 -17.60 6.20
CA VAL A 193 36.92 -17.99 7.63
C VAL A 193 35.93 -17.18 8.50
N THR A 194 35.61 -15.96 8.11
CA THR A 194 34.62 -15.12 8.77
C THR A 194 33.22 -15.56 8.36
N LEU A 195 33.02 -15.86 7.08
CA LEU A 195 31.73 -16.30 6.53
C LEU A 195 31.24 -17.58 7.21
N ASP A 196 32.12 -18.52 7.45
CA ASP A 196 31.80 -19.81 8.09
C ASP A 196 31.29 -19.68 9.54
N ARG A 197 31.47 -18.51 10.16
CA ARG A 197 31.02 -18.20 11.53
C ARG A 197 29.66 -17.48 11.56
N ILE A 198 29.16 -17.01 10.42
CA ILE A 198 27.94 -16.21 10.36
C ILE A 198 26.74 -17.16 10.23
N ASN A 199 25.84 -17.15 11.20
CA ASN A 199 24.51 -17.73 11.05
C ASN A 199 23.54 -16.61 10.59
N PRO A 200 23.23 -16.50 9.29
CA PRO A 200 22.47 -15.36 8.77
C PRO A 200 20.98 -15.41 9.11
N LYS A 201 20.49 -16.51 9.65
CA LYS A 201 19.06 -16.72 9.91
C LYS A 201 18.51 -15.71 10.92
N HIS A 202 17.37 -15.14 10.57
CA HIS A 202 16.59 -14.26 11.42
C HIS A 202 15.10 -14.63 11.34
N THR A 203 14.43 -14.66 12.47
CA THR A 203 13.02 -15.07 12.58
C THR A 203 12.21 -13.96 13.21
N PHE A 204 11.16 -13.55 12.51
CA PHE A 204 10.13 -12.62 13.00
C PHE A 204 8.84 -13.35 13.32
N ASN A 205 8.18 -12.92 14.36
CA ASN A 205 6.87 -13.39 14.76
C ASN A 205 5.93 -12.21 14.99
N ASN A 206 4.70 -12.33 14.53
CA ASN A 206 3.67 -11.33 14.74
C ASN A 206 2.37 -12.00 15.15
N PHE A 207 1.86 -11.62 16.30
CA PHE A 207 0.53 -11.97 16.77
C PHE A 207 -0.34 -10.72 16.74
N TYR A 208 -1.58 -10.84 16.28
CA TYR A 208 -2.51 -9.73 16.34
C TYR A 208 -3.93 -10.20 16.66
N ILE A 209 -4.66 -9.30 17.28
CA ILE A 209 -6.11 -9.38 17.43
C ILE A 209 -6.70 -8.01 17.10
N GLY A 210 -7.77 -7.98 16.34
CA GLY A 210 -8.44 -6.75 15.96
C GLY A 210 -9.94 -6.92 15.90
N THR A 211 -10.68 -5.82 16.09
CA THR A 211 -12.13 -5.78 15.93
C THR A 211 -12.52 -4.47 15.28
N ASN A 212 -13.34 -4.56 14.24
CA ASN A 212 -13.99 -3.43 13.60
C ASN A 212 -15.47 -3.47 13.90
N LEU A 213 -15.99 -2.40 14.49
CA LEU A 213 -17.37 -2.20 14.88
C LEU A 213 -18.00 -1.16 13.97
N ILE A 214 -19.19 -1.42 13.46
CA ILE A 214 -19.97 -0.47 12.64
C ILE A 214 -21.37 -0.39 13.24
N SER A 215 -21.85 0.82 13.42
CA SER A 215 -23.19 1.09 13.96
C SER A 215 -24.00 1.96 13.00
N ASN A 216 -25.26 1.66 12.86
CA ASN A 216 -26.23 2.49 12.15
C ASN A 216 -26.88 3.54 13.08
N ASP A 217 -26.36 3.71 14.30
CA ASP A 217 -26.80 4.76 15.22
C ASP A 217 -26.45 6.16 14.68
N SER A 218 -27.21 7.14 15.12
CA SER A 218 -26.99 8.54 14.75
C SER A 218 -25.70 9.11 15.34
N PHE A 219 -25.32 8.69 16.54
CA PHE A 219 -24.19 9.23 17.31
C PHE A 219 -22.90 8.42 17.10
N PHE A 220 -22.91 7.14 17.43
CA PHE A 220 -21.75 6.25 17.24
C PHE A 220 -21.77 5.61 15.85
N LYS A 221 -20.71 5.78 15.06
CA LYS A 221 -20.62 5.27 13.69
C LYS A 221 -19.78 4.03 13.57
N GLU A 222 -18.57 4.06 14.06
CA GLU A 222 -17.62 2.98 13.91
C GLU A 222 -16.55 3.02 15.01
N ALA A 223 -15.92 1.89 15.28
CA ALA A 223 -14.68 1.83 16.04
C ALA A 223 -13.78 0.74 15.50
N SER A 224 -12.50 1.02 15.45
CA SER A 224 -11.46 0.03 15.17
C SER A 224 -10.58 -0.13 16.39
N LEU A 225 -10.40 -1.39 16.83
CA LEU A 225 -9.50 -1.76 17.91
C LEU A 225 -8.49 -2.74 17.35
N LYS A 226 -7.22 -2.59 17.67
CA LYS A 226 -6.18 -3.50 17.23
C LYS A 226 -5.08 -3.58 18.27
N TYR A 227 -4.66 -4.79 18.58
CA TYR A 227 -3.48 -5.09 19.35
C TYR A 227 -2.54 -5.94 18.50
N ASN A 228 -1.25 -5.59 18.48
CA ASN A 228 -0.19 -6.35 17.85
C ASN A 228 0.93 -6.58 18.85
N ARG A 229 1.45 -7.82 18.88
CA ARG A 229 2.73 -8.16 19.48
C ARG A 229 3.65 -8.69 18.39
N PHE A 230 4.78 -8.02 18.21
CA PHE A 230 5.83 -8.38 17.27
C PHE A 230 7.11 -8.68 18.03
N TRP A 231 7.83 -9.75 17.66
CA TRP A 231 9.09 -10.11 18.30
C TRP A 231 9.96 -10.92 17.35
N ASP A 232 11.25 -11.00 17.66
CA ASP A 232 12.24 -11.74 16.90
C ASP A 232 12.98 -12.80 17.75
N ASP A 233 13.91 -13.51 17.11
CA ASP A 233 14.79 -14.49 17.76
C ASP A 233 16.07 -13.86 18.36
N ARG A 234 16.16 -12.53 18.41
CA ARG A 234 17.30 -11.75 18.96
C ARG A 234 16.92 -11.01 20.25
N GLY A 235 15.81 -11.39 20.88
CA GLY A 235 15.36 -10.79 22.13
C GLY A 235 14.65 -9.45 21.99
N SER A 236 14.30 -9.04 20.75
CA SER A 236 13.53 -7.81 20.53
C SER A 236 12.04 -8.08 20.61
N ALA A 237 11.28 -7.16 21.17
CA ALA A 237 9.84 -7.24 21.24
C ALA A 237 9.17 -5.87 21.20
N GLU A 238 8.02 -5.80 20.56
CA GLU A 238 7.21 -4.60 20.40
C GLU A 238 5.73 -4.94 20.64
N ASN A 239 5.01 -4.06 21.33
CA ASN A 239 3.57 -4.12 21.50
C ASN A 239 2.96 -2.83 20.99
N ARG A 240 1.89 -2.92 20.20
CA ARG A 240 1.11 -1.77 19.75
C ARG A 240 -0.35 -1.97 20.05
N PHE A 241 -0.96 -0.98 20.64
CA PHE A 241 -2.40 -0.92 20.89
C PHE A 241 -2.98 0.30 20.19
N TYR A 242 -3.93 0.08 19.30
CA TYR A 242 -4.55 1.12 18.50
C TYR A 242 -6.07 1.07 18.66
N VAL A 243 -6.67 2.23 18.97
CA VAL A 243 -8.12 2.40 19.06
C VAL A 243 -8.53 3.66 18.34
N LYS A 244 -9.56 3.55 17.50
CA LYS A 244 -10.09 4.67 16.72
C LYS A 244 -11.62 4.60 16.67
N PRO A 245 -12.35 5.14 17.67
CA PRO A 245 -13.79 5.36 17.59
C PRO A 245 -14.13 6.61 16.77
N SER A 246 -15.26 6.56 16.08
CA SER A 246 -15.82 7.64 15.25
C SER A 246 -17.23 7.97 15.71
N PHE A 247 -17.47 9.25 15.95
CA PHE A 247 -18.75 9.79 16.37
C PHE A 247 -19.24 10.86 15.38
N GLU A 248 -20.54 11.03 15.28
CA GLU A 248 -21.17 12.08 14.49
C GLU A 248 -22.04 12.95 15.41
N PHE A 249 -21.80 14.24 15.39
CA PHE A 249 -22.51 15.23 16.19
C PHE A 249 -23.28 16.17 15.27
N ASP A 250 -24.54 16.45 15.61
CA ASP A 250 -25.33 17.49 14.94
C ASP A 250 -25.10 18.85 15.63
N VAL A 251 -24.39 19.75 14.96
CA VAL A 251 -24.09 21.09 15.43
C VAL A 251 -24.55 22.12 14.40
N LEU A 252 -25.47 23.00 14.77
CA LEU A 252 -26.01 24.04 13.88
C LEU A 252 -26.51 23.53 12.53
N ASN A 253 -27.23 22.42 12.53
CA ASN A 253 -27.74 21.72 11.33
C ASN A 253 -26.63 21.16 10.40
N GLN A 254 -25.40 21.03 10.90
CA GLN A 254 -24.30 20.40 10.21
C GLN A 254 -23.84 19.15 10.96
N LYS A 255 -23.49 18.11 10.24
CA LYS A 255 -22.96 16.87 10.81
C LYS A 255 -21.44 16.96 10.90
N ILE A 256 -20.93 16.95 12.12
CA ILE A 256 -19.49 16.91 12.41
C ILE A 256 -19.10 15.49 12.76
N LYS A 257 -18.32 14.85 11.87
CA LYS A 257 -17.70 13.56 12.16
C LYS A 257 -16.41 13.80 12.94
N THR A 258 -16.28 13.17 14.10
CA THR A 258 -15.09 13.28 14.95
C THR A 258 -14.52 11.91 15.22
N ASN A 259 -13.28 11.69 14.82
CA ASN A 259 -12.52 10.50 15.16
C ASN A 259 -11.63 10.79 16.37
N PHE A 260 -11.64 9.90 17.35
CA PHE A 260 -10.65 9.88 18.42
C PHE A 260 -9.65 8.78 18.11
N ILE A 261 -8.39 9.00 18.45
CA ILE A 261 -7.31 8.07 18.18
C ILE A 261 -6.51 7.88 19.45
N VAL A 262 -6.26 6.64 19.82
CA VAL A 262 -5.28 6.26 20.83
C VAL A 262 -4.35 5.26 20.17
N ASP A 263 -3.07 5.60 20.08
CA ASP A 263 -2.03 4.75 19.48
C ASP A 263 -0.85 4.65 20.45
N TYR A 264 -0.77 3.52 21.13
CA TYR A 264 0.32 3.18 22.03
C TYR A 264 1.27 2.21 21.33
N LEU A 265 2.55 2.53 21.34
CA LEU A 265 3.65 1.67 20.92
C LEU A 265 4.69 1.61 22.03
N GLY A 266 5.12 0.41 22.40
CA GLY A 266 6.23 0.22 23.31
C GLY A 266 7.03 -1.02 22.96
N GLY A 267 8.35 -0.90 22.98
CA GLY A 267 9.22 -2.00 22.60
C GLY A 267 10.66 -1.86 23.11
N SER A 268 11.43 -2.89 22.89
CA SER A 268 12.85 -2.91 23.25
C SER A 268 13.66 -3.80 22.32
N PHE A 269 14.90 -3.42 22.11
CA PHE A 269 15.96 -4.25 21.54
C PHE A 269 16.92 -4.64 22.64
N GLU A 270 17.38 -5.89 22.64
CA GLU A 270 18.25 -6.41 23.71
C GLU A 270 19.60 -5.67 23.79
N LYS A 271 20.12 -5.24 22.62
CA LYS A 271 21.42 -4.60 22.49
C LYS A 271 21.36 -3.39 21.56
N SER A 272 22.29 -2.46 21.74
CA SER A 272 22.63 -1.47 20.72
C SER A 272 23.58 -2.06 19.68
N PHE A 273 23.68 -1.45 18.50
CA PHE A 273 24.50 -1.99 17.40
C PHE A 273 25.99 -2.15 17.77
N PHE A 274 26.57 -1.21 18.53
CA PHE A 274 27.98 -1.20 18.94
C PHE A 274 28.22 -1.55 20.42
N GLY A 275 27.16 -1.85 21.16
CA GLY A 275 27.27 -2.07 22.61
C GLY A 275 26.33 -3.14 23.14
N THR A 276 26.38 -3.34 24.45
CA THR A 276 25.54 -4.32 25.16
C THR A 276 24.28 -3.70 25.79
N ASN A 277 24.15 -2.37 25.73
CA ASN A 277 23.03 -1.68 26.35
C ASN A 277 21.74 -1.91 25.54
N SER A 278 20.66 -2.23 26.23
CA SER A 278 19.34 -2.33 25.61
C SER A 278 18.85 -0.97 25.13
N ILE A 279 18.12 -0.97 24.02
CA ILE A 279 17.41 0.19 23.50
C ILE A 279 15.94 0.00 23.84
N LYS A 280 15.33 0.97 24.53
CA LYS A 280 13.90 1.00 24.80
C LYS A 280 13.27 2.18 24.09
N TYR A 281 12.03 2.00 23.64
CA TYR A 281 11.22 3.05 23.06
C TYR A 281 9.76 2.89 23.46
N GLY A 282 9.07 3.99 23.59
CA GLY A 282 7.67 3.99 23.96
C GLY A 282 6.99 5.30 23.57
N PHE A 283 5.88 5.23 22.86
CA PHE A 283 5.11 6.40 22.43
C PHE A 283 3.63 6.18 22.73
N THR A 284 2.98 7.24 23.22
CA THR A 284 1.52 7.26 23.41
C THR A 284 0.97 8.50 22.69
N ASN A 285 0.18 8.27 21.65
CA ASN A 285 -0.41 9.33 20.86
C ASN A 285 -1.93 9.37 21.09
N PHE A 286 -2.43 10.52 21.51
CA PHE A 286 -3.86 10.82 21.60
C PHE A 286 -4.22 11.80 20.50
N GLY A 287 -5.11 11.40 19.60
CA GLY A 287 -5.56 12.22 18.47
C GLY A 287 -7.05 12.52 18.53
N ILE A 288 -7.41 13.70 18.08
CA ILE A 288 -8.79 14.10 17.78
C ILE A 288 -8.84 14.68 16.38
N HIS A 289 -9.79 14.21 15.58
CA HIS A 289 -9.95 14.62 14.19
C HIS A 289 -11.42 14.96 13.89
N PRO A 290 -11.88 16.18 14.19
CA PRO A 290 -13.16 16.68 13.74
C PRO A 290 -13.12 17.03 12.25
N SER A 291 -14.18 16.71 11.54
CA SER A 291 -14.34 17.05 10.12
C SER A 291 -15.81 17.29 9.77
N ILE A 292 -16.05 18.16 8.79
CA ILE A 292 -17.35 18.46 8.22
C ILE A 292 -17.31 18.27 6.71
N ALA A 293 -18.25 17.50 6.19
CA ALA A 293 -18.38 17.26 4.75
C ALA A 293 -19.55 18.08 4.19
N VAL A 294 -19.27 18.88 3.18
CA VAL A 294 -20.25 19.70 2.46
C VAL A 294 -20.30 19.24 1.01
N ASN A 295 -21.44 18.71 0.58
CA ASN A 295 -21.69 18.30 -0.79
C ASN A 295 -22.77 19.20 -1.38
N LYS A 296 -22.46 19.91 -2.44
CA LYS A 296 -23.40 20.79 -3.12
C LYS A 296 -23.16 20.75 -4.63
N ASN A 297 -24.16 20.27 -5.38
CA ASN A 297 -24.08 20.12 -6.84
C ASN A 297 -22.79 19.38 -7.27
N ASP A 298 -21.90 20.07 -7.97
CA ASP A 298 -20.64 19.54 -8.50
C ASP A 298 -19.45 19.63 -7.53
N TRP A 299 -19.67 20.22 -6.35
CA TRP A 299 -18.65 20.39 -5.32
C TRP A 299 -18.81 19.36 -4.19
N ALA A 300 -17.70 18.77 -3.77
CA ALA A 300 -17.59 18.03 -2.52
C ALA A 300 -16.38 18.57 -1.77
N ILE A 301 -16.60 19.07 -0.56
CA ILE A 301 -15.57 19.68 0.29
C ILE A 301 -15.62 18.97 1.63
N ASN A 302 -14.47 18.52 2.12
CA ASN A 302 -14.28 18.06 3.49
C ASN A 302 -13.30 18.99 4.19
N LEU A 303 -13.75 19.60 5.29
CA LEU A 303 -12.96 20.51 6.11
C LEU A 303 -12.76 19.87 7.47
N GLY A 304 -11.53 19.72 7.87
CA GLY A 304 -11.17 19.16 9.16
C GLY A 304 -9.80 19.61 9.63
N ALA A 305 -9.47 19.22 10.84
CA ALA A 305 -8.15 19.34 11.41
C ALA A 305 -7.87 18.12 12.28
N SER A 306 -6.62 17.73 12.42
CA SER A 306 -6.20 16.71 13.39
C SER A 306 -5.32 17.36 14.45
N VAL A 307 -5.58 17.06 15.70
CA VAL A 307 -4.74 17.49 16.83
C VAL A 307 -4.24 16.24 17.53
N PHE A 308 -2.92 16.12 17.69
CA PHE A 308 -2.30 15.00 18.40
C PHE A 308 -1.48 15.49 19.58
N TYR A 309 -1.71 14.88 20.73
CA TYR A 309 -0.84 14.93 21.88
C TYR A 309 -0.01 13.65 21.91
N SER A 310 1.29 13.79 21.72
CA SER A 310 2.24 12.68 21.67
C SER A 310 3.17 12.73 22.87
N ALA A 311 3.24 11.64 23.60
CA ALA A 311 4.17 11.45 24.72
C ALA A 311 5.21 10.41 24.34
N ASP A 312 6.47 10.77 24.46
CA ASP A 312 7.62 9.85 24.45
C ASP A 312 7.81 9.36 25.91
N ASN A 313 7.43 8.12 26.16
CA ASN A 313 7.38 7.56 27.51
C ASN A 313 8.77 7.29 28.10
N GLU A 314 9.77 7.00 27.24
CA GLU A 314 11.13 6.71 27.69
C GLU A 314 11.92 8.00 28.01
N ASN A 315 11.73 9.04 27.19
CA ASN A 315 12.41 10.33 27.36
C ASN A 315 11.58 11.33 28.18
N SER A 316 10.37 10.97 28.63
CA SER A 316 9.45 11.83 29.39
C SER A 316 9.20 13.18 28.72
N THR A 317 9.12 13.20 27.40
CA THR A 317 8.84 14.42 26.61
C THR A 317 7.48 14.35 25.94
N THR A 318 6.83 15.50 25.81
CA THR A 318 5.52 15.59 25.16
C THR A 318 5.52 16.66 24.10
N LYS A 319 4.75 16.43 23.04
CA LYS A 319 4.60 17.37 21.93
C LYS A 319 3.15 17.43 21.48
N LEU A 320 2.72 18.62 21.09
CA LEU A 320 1.42 18.86 20.47
C LEU A 320 1.61 19.10 18.98
N PHE A 321 0.83 18.40 18.17
CA PHE A 321 0.82 18.54 16.72
C PHE A 321 -0.56 18.93 16.22
N VAL A 322 -0.61 19.79 15.22
CA VAL A 322 -1.85 20.22 14.58
C VAL A 322 -1.68 20.09 13.07
N TYR A 323 -2.60 19.40 12.43
CA TYR A 323 -2.55 19.10 11.00
C TYR A 323 -3.80 19.58 10.27
N PRO A 324 -3.66 20.12 9.06
CA PRO A 324 -4.80 20.34 8.18
C PRO A 324 -5.38 18.99 7.72
N GLN A 325 -6.70 18.96 7.51
CA GLN A 325 -7.43 17.84 6.94
C GLN A 325 -8.49 18.38 5.98
N ILE A 326 -8.01 18.94 4.88
CA ILE A 326 -8.82 19.67 3.92
C ILE A 326 -8.71 19.00 2.57
N ASN A 327 -9.84 18.63 1.99
CA ASN A 327 -9.88 18.20 0.60
C ASN A 327 -11.15 18.71 -0.08
N ALA A 328 -11.02 19.00 -1.36
CA ALA A 328 -12.11 19.49 -2.18
C ALA A 328 -12.05 18.82 -3.56
N SER A 329 -13.19 18.59 -4.14
CA SER A 329 -13.32 18.16 -5.53
C SER A 329 -14.44 18.92 -6.24
N LEU A 330 -14.23 19.16 -7.54
CA LEU A 330 -15.16 19.85 -8.42
C LEU A 330 -15.31 19.05 -9.70
N LYS A 331 -16.52 18.70 -10.06
CA LYS A 331 -16.85 18.18 -11.39
C LYS A 331 -16.82 19.31 -12.41
N VAL A 332 -15.72 19.41 -13.18
CA VAL A 332 -15.54 20.47 -14.19
C VAL A 332 -16.30 20.13 -15.47
N VAL A 333 -16.23 18.86 -15.89
CA VAL A 333 -16.96 18.35 -17.05
C VAL A 333 -17.59 17.01 -16.66
N GLY A 334 -18.64 17.02 -15.87
CA GLY A 334 -19.30 15.81 -15.38
C GLY A 334 -18.31 14.80 -14.79
N ASP A 335 -18.38 13.54 -15.21
CA ASP A 335 -17.44 12.50 -14.79
C ASP A 335 -16.18 12.40 -15.68
N PHE A 336 -16.10 13.21 -16.76
CA PHE A 336 -14.94 13.22 -17.65
C PHE A 336 -13.75 13.95 -17.04
N MET A 337 -14.01 15.01 -16.27
CA MET A 337 -12.96 15.78 -15.64
C MET A 337 -13.41 16.30 -14.27
N ILE A 338 -12.80 15.75 -13.24
CA ILE A 338 -12.98 16.15 -11.85
C ILE A 338 -11.64 16.71 -11.37
N PHE A 339 -11.62 17.99 -11.07
CA PHE A 339 -10.50 18.60 -10.37
C PHE A 339 -10.60 18.27 -8.88
N TYR A 340 -9.47 17.94 -8.25
CA TYR A 340 -9.41 17.73 -6.81
C TYR A 340 -8.15 18.34 -6.23
N THR A 341 -8.24 18.83 -5.00
CA THR A 341 -7.14 19.46 -4.29
C THR A 341 -7.30 19.27 -2.79
N GLY A 342 -6.21 19.37 -2.06
CA GLY A 342 -6.26 19.25 -0.61
C GLY A 342 -4.95 19.59 0.06
N ALA A 343 -5.02 19.62 1.39
CA ALA A 343 -3.89 19.75 2.30
C ALA A 343 -4.15 18.82 3.48
N GLU A 344 -3.33 17.83 3.68
CA GLU A 344 -3.48 16.80 4.72
C GLU A 344 -2.16 16.61 5.46
N GLY A 345 -2.22 16.35 6.75
CA GLY A 345 -1.06 15.99 7.56
C GLY A 345 -1.39 14.90 8.56
N SER A 346 -0.38 14.26 9.12
CA SER A 346 -0.55 13.17 10.08
C SER A 346 0.67 13.02 11.00
N LEU A 347 0.45 12.39 12.14
CA LEU A 347 1.50 11.83 12.97
C LEU A 347 1.56 10.34 12.69
N ASP A 348 2.60 9.89 12.00
CA ASP A 348 2.74 8.50 11.60
C ASP A 348 3.65 7.77 12.58
N GLN A 349 3.10 6.83 13.34
CA GLN A 349 3.84 6.03 14.31
C GLN A 349 4.61 4.93 13.60
N ASN A 350 5.92 5.11 13.44
CA ASN A 350 6.82 4.09 12.95
C ASN A 350 7.01 2.97 13.98
N SER A 351 7.22 1.74 13.52
CA SER A 351 7.38 0.57 14.37
C SER A 351 8.45 -0.38 13.84
N TYR A 352 9.01 -1.21 14.70
CA TYR A 352 9.94 -2.26 14.29
C TYR A 352 9.30 -3.24 13.31
N ARG A 353 8.03 -3.58 13.57
CA ARG A 353 7.25 -4.42 12.67
C ARG A 353 7.10 -3.79 11.27
N ASP A 354 6.79 -2.50 11.19
CA ASP A 354 6.58 -1.85 9.90
C ASP A 354 7.91 -1.74 9.14
N PHE A 355 9.02 -1.43 9.82
CA PHE A 355 10.34 -1.41 9.22
C PHE A 355 10.81 -2.78 8.72
N SER A 356 10.58 -3.86 9.50
CA SER A 356 10.93 -5.22 9.08
C SER A 356 10.07 -5.73 7.93
N ASN A 357 8.83 -5.29 7.80
CA ASN A 357 7.98 -5.60 6.65
C ASN A 357 8.43 -4.88 5.36
N GLU A 358 8.95 -3.66 5.46
CA GLU A 358 9.51 -2.92 4.33
C GLU A 358 10.88 -3.46 3.93
N ASN A 359 11.76 -3.65 4.92
CA ASN A 359 13.09 -4.21 4.76
C ASN A 359 13.34 -5.33 5.77
N PRO A 360 13.20 -6.61 5.40
CA PRO A 360 13.41 -7.73 6.34
C PRO A 360 14.86 -7.90 6.81
N PHE A 361 15.78 -7.12 6.26
CA PHE A 361 17.21 -7.16 6.58
C PHE A 361 17.63 -6.10 7.59
N VAL A 362 16.68 -5.42 8.23
CA VAL A 362 17.00 -4.48 9.33
C VAL A 362 17.65 -5.20 10.52
N SER A 363 18.55 -4.51 11.20
CA SER A 363 19.11 -5.01 12.45
C SER A 363 18.12 -4.84 13.60
N PRO A 364 18.15 -5.71 14.61
CA PRO A 364 17.34 -5.57 15.82
C PRO A 364 17.95 -4.54 16.79
N THR A 365 18.24 -3.33 16.29
CA THR A 365 18.96 -2.27 17.02
C THR A 365 18.53 -0.86 16.56
N LEU A 366 17.27 -0.75 16.08
CA LEU A 366 16.78 0.47 15.44
C LEU A 366 16.45 1.57 16.46
N ALA A 367 16.61 2.81 16.04
CA ALA A 367 15.95 3.92 16.70
C ALA A 367 14.51 4.02 16.13
N ILE A 368 13.52 3.97 17.01
CA ILE A 368 12.10 4.10 16.63
C ILE A 368 11.61 5.47 17.09
N ALA A 369 11.05 6.24 16.15
CA ALA A 369 10.43 7.53 16.44
C ALA A 369 9.30 7.80 15.45
N PRO A 370 8.26 8.55 15.83
CA PRO A 370 7.18 8.92 14.91
C PRO A 370 7.64 9.94 13.87
N THR A 371 7.02 9.88 12.69
CA THR A 371 7.19 10.86 11.62
C THR A 371 6.09 11.93 11.72
N ASP A 372 6.50 13.19 11.78
CA ASP A 372 5.62 14.35 11.73
C ASP A 372 5.44 14.78 10.27
N LYS A 373 4.39 14.27 9.61
CA LYS A 373 4.00 14.69 8.26
C LYS A 373 3.18 15.97 8.38
N GLN A 374 3.87 17.11 8.37
CA GLN A 374 3.28 18.42 8.63
C GLN A 374 2.19 18.77 7.63
N TYR A 375 2.45 18.50 6.36
CA TYR A 375 1.47 18.65 5.28
C TYR A 375 1.85 17.86 4.03
N ASP A 376 0.83 17.47 3.30
CA ASP A 376 0.82 17.01 1.92
C ASP A 376 -0.19 17.89 1.17
N ILE A 377 0.29 18.90 0.45
CA ILE A 377 -0.54 19.77 -0.36
C ILE A 377 -0.56 19.22 -1.77
N PHE A 378 -1.75 18.97 -2.29
CA PHE A 378 -1.88 18.37 -3.60
C PHE A 378 -2.98 19.01 -4.45
N ALA A 379 -2.82 18.87 -5.76
CA ALA A 379 -3.84 19.14 -6.75
C ALA A 379 -3.77 18.10 -7.86
N GLY A 380 -4.90 17.81 -8.47
CA GLY A 380 -4.96 16.79 -9.50
C GLY A 380 -6.23 16.82 -10.33
N LEU A 381 -6.22 16.00 -11.35
CA LEU A 381 -7.33 15.74 -12.24
C LEU A 381 -7.60 14.24 -12.27
N LYS A 382 -8.85 13.85 -12.19
CA LYS A 382 -9.30 12.47 -12.38
C LYS A 382 -10.57 12.44 -13.19
N GLY A 383 -10.82 11.34 -13.88
CA GLY A 383 -12.04 11.21 -14.66
C GLY A 383 -11.99 10.05 -15.64
N LYS A 384 -12.96 10.05 -16.55
CA LYS A 384 -13.09 9.06 -17.60
C LYS A 384 -12.79 9.71 -18.95
N LEU A 385 -11.84 9.18 -19.72
CA LEU A 385 -11.65 9.57 -21.13
C LEU A 385 -12.72 8.94 -22.03
N SER A 386 -13.22 7.78 -21.61
CA SER A 386 -14.34 7.07 -22.23
C SER A 386 -15.01 6.16 -21.19
N ASN A 387 -16.05 5.42 -21.56
CA ASN A 387 -16.70 4.45 -20.67
C ASN A 387 -15.73 3.35 -20.16
N ASN A 388 -14.63 3.14 -20.88
CA ASN A 388 -13.71 2.05 -20.65
C ASN A 388 -12.30 2.54 -20.26
N VAL A 389 -12.08 3.85 -20.17
CA VAL A 389 -10.77 4.41 -19.86
C VAL A 389 -10.91 5.48 -18.78
N SER A 390 -10.21 5.31 -17.66
CA SER A 390 -10.14 6.28 -16.59
C SER A 390 -8.70 6.71 -16.32
N TYR A 391 -8.55 7.91 -15.81
CA TYR A 391 -7.23 8.48 -15.49
C TYR A 391 -7.23 9.18 -14.14
N THR A 392 -6.06 9.24 -13.53
CA THR A 392 -5.78 10.05 -12.35
C THR A 392 -4.40 10.70 -12.53
N LEU A 393 -4.33 12.02 -12.36
CA LEU A 393 -3.10 12.78 -12.33
C LEU A 393 -3.05 13.55 -11.02
N ARG A 394 -1.91 13.53 -10.32
CA ARG A 394 -1.73 14.23 -9.05
C ARG A 394 -0.33 14.84 -9.00
N GLY A 395 -0.27 16.12 -8.65
CA GLY A 395 0.94 16.78 -8.19
C GLY A 395 0.84 17.04 -6.71
N SER A 396 1.89 16.78 -5.93
CA SER A 396 1.90 17.05 -4.50
C SER A 396 3.24 17.60 -4.01
N PHE A 397 3.15 18.37 -2.92
CA PHE A 397 4.28 18.86 -2.17
C PHE A 397 4.11 18.47 -0.71
N GLN A 398 5.04 17.66 -0.18
CA GLN A 398 5.01 17.11 1.16
C GLN A 398 6.15 17.69 2.00
N ASN A 399 5.90 17.85 3.29
CA ASN A 399 6.93 18.19 4.28
C ASN A 399 6.80 17.23 5.46
N GLU A 400 7.83 16.40 5.64
CA GLU A 400 7.87 15.37 6.67
C GLU A 400 9.09 15.61 7.55
N LYS A 401 8.87 15.73 8.87
CA LYS A 401 9.94 15.74 9.86
C LYS A 401 10.12 14.35 10.45
N ASN A 402 11.34 14.01 10.76
CA ASN A 402 11.69 12.67 11.23
C ASN A 402 11.22 11.58 10.24
N LYS A 403 11.43 11.76 8.94
CA LYS A 403 11.17 10.70 7.96
C LYS A 403 12.25 9.62 8.09
N PRO A 404 11.88 8.33 8.28
CA PRO A 404 12.83 7.25 8.35
C PRO A 404 13.43 6.95 6.98
N LEU A 405 14.74 6.73 6.96
CA LEU A 405 15.52 6.32 5.81
C LEU A 405 16.34 5.10 6.18
N PHE A 406 16.28 4.05 5.36
CA PHE A 406 17.12 2.87 5.56
C PHE A 406 18.52 3.13 5.05
N VAL A 407 19.52 2.71 5.84
CA VAL A 407 20.95 2.81 5.49
C VAL A 407 21.63 1.50 5.81
N SER A 408 22.61 1.10 5.00
CA SER A 408 23.44 -0.07 5.30
C SER A 408 24.24 0.16 6.56
N ASN A 409 24.27 -0.83 7.45
CA ASN A 409 25.11 -0.80 8.65
C ASN A 409 26.57 -1.08 8.30
N GLN A 410 27.47 -0.48 9.05
CA GLN A 410 28.90 -0.77 8.92
C GLN A 410 29.25 -2.13 9.53
N PHE A 411 30.41 -2.68 9.15
CA PHE A 411 30.99 -3.84 9.79
C PHE A 411 31.45 -3.49 11.21
N ASN A 412 31.03 -4.25 12.23
CA ASN A 412 31.45 -4.05 13.60
C ASN A 412 32.72 -4.86 13.92
N MET A 413 33.87 -4.24 13.75
CA MET A 413 35.18 -4.88 14.03
C MET A 413 35.52 -5.06 15.50
N PHE A 414 34.89 -4.30 16.40
CA PHE A 414 35.29 -4.23 17.81
C PHE A 414 34.57 -5.28 18.67
N ALA A 415 33.56 -5.96 18.11
CA ALA A 415 32.87 -6.98 18.87
C ALA A 415 33.70 -8.28 18.91
N THR A 416 34.13 -8.67 20.06
CA THR A 416 34.78 -9.98 20.32
C THR A 416 33.85 -11.15 20.00
N ASN A 417 32.54 -10.94 20.13
CA ASN A 417 31.48 -11.85 19.74
C ASN A 417 30.46 -11.06 18.88
N SER A 418 30.74 -10.94 17.58
CA SER A 418 29.85 -10.24 16.65
C SER A 418 28.57 -11.01 16.46
N GLU A 419 27.43 -10.29 16.54
CA GLU A 419 26.14 -10.82 16.16
C GLU A 419 26.05 -10.95 14.64
N SER A 420 25.25 -11.88 14.15
CA SER A 420 25.13 -12.20 12.71
C SER A 420 24.74 -11.02 11.82
N TYR A 421 24.14 -9.97 12.37
CA TYR A 421 23.76 -8.74 11.67
C TYR A 421 24.83 -7.65 11.68
N GLN A 422 25.99 -7.88 12.30
CA GLN A 422 27.05 -6.87 12.50
C GLN A 422 28.18 -6.96 11.46
N PHE A 423 28.00 -7.75 10.39
CA PHE A 423 29.01 -7.97 9.36
C PHE A 423 28.84 -7.08 8.13
N GLY A 424 28.19 -5.90 8.27
CA GLY A 424 27.87 -5.02 7.15
C GLY A 424 26.72 -5.58 6.27
N ASN A 425 25.97 -6.50 6.81
CA ASN A 425 24.90 -7.26 6.16
C ASN A 425 23.51 -6.96 6.74
N SER A 426 23.33 -5.84 7.37
CA SER A 426 22.03 -5.41 7.88
C SER A 426 21.81 -3.93 7.62
N PHE A 427 20.59 -3.46 7.90
CA PHE A 427 20.19 -2.08 7.74
C PHE A 427 19.82 -1.45 9.08
N GLY A 428 20.23 -0.21 9.24
CA GLY A 428 19.74 0.69 10.25
C GLY A 428 18.69 1.65 9.70
N VAL A 429 18.13 2.47 10.57
CA VAL A 429 17.25 3.58 10.22
C VAL A 429 17.84 4.88 10.74
N VAL A 430 17.95 5.86 9.85
CA VAL A 430 18.28 7.25 10.18
C VAL A 430 17.07 8.12 9.87
N TYR A 431 16.99 9.26 10.52
CA TYR A 431 15.86 10.17 10.34
C TYR A 431 16.32 11.48 9.70
N ASP A 432 15.45 12.04 8.85
CA ASP A 432 15.68 13.37 8.26
C ASP A 432 14.37 14.14 8.11
N ASP A 433 14.50 15.46 8.02
CA ASP A 433 13.42 16.36 7.64
C ASP A 433 13.43 16.50 6.11
N ILE A 434 12.44 15.91 5.45
CA ILE A 434 12.41 15.79 3.98
C ILE A 434 11.22 16.54 3.39
N LYS A 435 11.51 17.38 2.38
CA LYS A 435 10.50 17.92 1.49
C LYS A 435 10.47 17.12 0.21
N THR A 436 9.28 16.74 -0.24
CA THR A 436 9.11 15.92 -1.44
C THR A 436 8.17 16.60 -2.43
N ILE A 437 8.61 16.76 -3.67
CA ILE A 437 7.73 17.04 -4.81
C ILE A 437 7.43 15.72 -5.49
N ASN A 438 6.16 15.39 -5.64
CA ASN A 438 5.73 14.15 -6.29
C ASN A 438 4.75 14.45 -7.43
N LEU A 439 4.97 13.78 -8.56
CA LEU A 439 4.03 13.71 -9.68
C LEU A 439 3.60 12.25 -9.85
N PHE A 440 2.31 12.01 -9.81
CA PHE A 440 1.71 10.69 -9.97
C PHE A 440 0.74 10.69 -11.14
N GLY A 441 0.77 9.62 -11.92
CA GLY A 441 -0.17 9.37 -13.00
C GLY A 441 -0.64 7.93 -13.00
N GLU A 442 -1.95 7.72 -13.22
CA GLU A 442 -2.57 6.42 -13.39
C GLU A 442 -3.50 6.44 -14.60
N LEU A 443 -3.46 5.38 -15.41
CA LEU A 443 -4.38 5.13 -16.52
C LEU A 443 -4.90 3.70 -16.41
N LYS A 444 -6.22 3.53 -16.33
CA LYS A 444 -6.90 2.24 -16.37
C LYS A 444 -7.72 2.15 -17.64
N ALA A 445 -7.51 1.11 -18.43
CA ALA A 445 -8.17 0.93 -19.70
C ALA A 445 -8.69 -0.51 -19.85
N ASP A 446 -10.00 -0.64 -20.07
CA ASP A 446 -10.66 -1.87 -20.47
C ASP A 446 -10.85 -1.83 -22.01
N PHE A 447 -9.81 -2.25 -22.77
CA PHE A 447 -9.83 -2.22 -24.23
C PHE A 447 -10.95 -3.09 -24.82
N SER A 448 -11.32 -4.14 -24.10
CA SER A 448 -12.44 -5.01 -24.45
C SER A 448 -12.93 -5.73 -23.19
N LYS A 449 -14.00 -6.54 -23.31
CA LYS A 449 -14.44 -7.44 -22.25
C LYS A 449 -13.35 -8.45 -21.81
N ASN A 450 -12.30 -8.58 -22.61
CA ASN A 450 -11.28 -9.60 -22.45
C ASN A 450 -9.88 -9.02 -22.12
N VAL A 451 -9.67 -7.71 -22.23
CA VAL A 451 -8.35 -7.11 -22.03
C VAL A 451 -8.47 -5.88 -21.15
N SER A 452 -7.81 -5.89 -19.99
CA SER A 452 -7.63 -4.73 -19.12
C SER A 452 -6.15 -4.41 -18.93
N ILE A 453 -5.83 -3.13 -18.89
CA ILE A 453 -4.48 -2.61 -18.66
C ILE A 453 -4.56 -1.50 -17.62
N ASP A 454 -3.74 -1.63 -16.57
CA ASP A 454 -3.51 -0.60 -15.58
C ASP A 454 -2.05 -0.13 -15.72
N LEU A 455 -1.86 1.16 -15.94
CA LEU A 455 -0.55 1.81 -15.96
C LEU A 455 -0.49 2.81 -14.83
N ASN A 456 0.56 2.78 -14.04
CA ASN A 456 0.80 3.83 -13.05
C ASN A 456 2.27 4.21 -12.99
N GLY A 457 2.52 5.45 -12.61
CA GLY A 457 3.87 5.97 -12.48
C GLY A 457 3.93 7.09 -11.46
N SER A 458 5.06 7.18 -10.79
CA SER A 458 5.38 8.30 -9.91
C SER A 458 6.80 8.78 -10.16
N PHE A 459 6.94 10.11 -10.14
CA PHE A 459 8.21 10.81 -10.13
C PHE A 459 8.30 11.63 -8.85
N SER A 460 9.37 11.43 -8.08
CA SER A 460 9.60 12.11 -6.80
C SER A 460 10.95 12.80 -6.80
N ARG A 461 10.98 14.03 -6.27
CA ARG A 461 12.21 14.76 -5.97
C ARG A 461 12.26 15.06 -4.49
N TYR A 462 13.31 14.61 -3.84
CA TYR A 462 13.52 14.73 -2.40
C TYR A 462 14.51 15.84 -2.09
N PHE A 463 14.27 16.57 -1.00
CA PHE A 463 15.16 17.59 -0.46
C PHE A 463 15.39 17.24 1.01
N THR A 464 16.57 16.76 1.30
CA THR A 464 17.02 16.37 2.63
C THR A 464 17.53 17.58 3.41
N THR A 465 17.54 17.51 4.73
CA THR A 465 18.02 18.58 5.62
C THR A 465 19.30 18.21 6.32
N TYR A 466 19.40 17.00 6.86
CA TYR A 466 20.54 16.54 7.67
C TYR A 466 21.33 15.44 6.99
N GLN A 467 20.66 14.60 6.19
CA GLN A 467 21.30 13.54 5.43
C GLN A 467 21.80 14.08 4.08
N GLU A 468 22.91 13.54 3.59
CA GLU A 468 23.48 13.91 2.30
C GLU A 468 22.53 13.55 1.14
N GLU A 469 21.81 12.41 1.28
CA GLU A 469 20.89 11.90 0.26
C GLU A 469 19.62 11.34 0.88
N ALA A 470 18.58 11.21 0.08
CA ALA A 470 17.35 10.52 0.45
C ALA A 470 17.54 8.99 0.30
N TRP A 471 18.21 8.39 1.27
CA TRP A 471 18.71 7.02 1.21
C TRP A 471 17.63 6.01 0.85
N ASN A 472 17.92 5.17 -0.13
CA ASN A 472 17.07 4.10 -0.64
C ASN A 472 15.71 4.52 -1.22
N LEU A 473 15.45 5.82 -1.38
CA LEU A 473 14.22 6.33 -2.00
C LEU A 473 14.42 6.51 -3.52
N PRO A 474 13.66 5.79 -4.37
CA PRO A 474 13.76 5.95 -5.82
C PRO A 474 13.03 7.21 -6.29
N SER A 475 13.62 7.93 -7.24
CA SER A 475 12.98 9.08 -7.88
C SER A 475 11.89 8.70 -8.88
N ILE A 476 11.96 7.51 -9.48
CA ILE A 476 11.01 7.03 -10.48
C ILE A 476 10.51 5.62 -10.10
N LYS A 477 9.20 5.43 -10.15
CA LYS A 477 8.55 4.12 -10.10
C LYS A 477 7.51 4.06 -11.21
N LEU A 478 7.56 3.00 -12.03
CA LEU A 478 6.56 2.74 -13.06
C LEU A 478 6.06 1.32 -12.88
N SER A 479 4.77 1.08 -13.09
CA SER A 479 4.25 -0.28 -13.16
C SER A 479 3.09 -0.40 -14.14
N SER A 480 2.93 -1.60 -14.68
CA SER A 480 1.83 -1.99 -15.55
C SER A 480 1.30 -3.35 -15.15
N ASN A 481 -0.02 -3.45 -15.03
CA ASN A 481 -0.72 -4.72 -14.89
C ASN A 481 -1.58 -4.94 -16.12
N ILE A 482 -1.42 -6.08 -16.76
CA ILE A 482 -2.15 -6.45 -17.97
C ILE A 482 -2.89 -7.75 -17.66
N ASN A 483 -4.20 -7.79 -17.89
CA ASN A 483 -5.00 -8.99 -17.77
C ASN A 483 -5.70 -9.27 -19.08
N VAL A 484 -5.64 -10.54 -19.53
CA VAL A 484 -6.18 -10.99 -20.79
C VAL A 484 -6.98 -12.26 -20.58
N LYS A 485 -8.26 -12.23 -20.91
CA LYS A 485 -9.10 -13.42 -21.04
C LYS A 485 -8.99 -13.94 -22.47
N ILE A 486 -8.11 -14.92 -22.71
CA ILE A 486 -7.81 -15.45 -24.04
C ILE A 486 -9.02 -16.21 -24.60
N THR A 487 -9.63 -17.05 -23.76
CA THR A 487 -10.88 -17.78 -24.04
C THR A 487 -11.71 -17.85 -22.76
N ASN A 488 -12.85 -18.53 -22.79
CA ASN A 488 -13.63 -18.79 -21.58
C ASN A 488 -12.91 -19.67 -20.55
N LYS A 489 -11.82 -20.35 -20.94
CA LYS A 489 -11.03 -21.24 -20.05
C LYS A 489 -9.61 -20.76 -19.81
N TRP A 490 -9.04 -19.98 -20.72
CA TRP A 490 -7.68 -19.51 -20.63
C TRP A 490 -7.62 -18.03 -20.29
N TYR A 491 -6.81 -17.67 -19.31
CA TYR A 491 -6.48 -16.30 -19.00
C TYR A 491 -4.98 -16.14 -18.78
N ALA A 492 -4.48 -14.95 -18.99
CA ALA A 492 -3.10 -14.58 -18.71
C ALA A 492 -3.06 -13.22 -18.03
N GLY A 493 -2.09 -13.02 -17.17
CA GLY A 493 -1.80 -11.74 -16.56
C GLY A 493 -0.31 -11.46 -16.61
N ALA A 494 0.07 -10.22 -16.84
CA ALA A 494 1.44 -9.77 -16.78
C ALA A 494 1.55 -8.59 -15.81
N ASN A 495 2.58 -8.61 -14.98
CA ASN A 495 2.97 -7.48 -14.14
C ASN A 495 4.39 -7.08 -14.52
N VAL A 496 4.55 -5.81 -14.85
CA VAL A 496 5.83 -5.25 -15.27
C VAL A 496 6.09 -4.01 -14.44
N PHE A 497 7.28 -3.88 -13.86
CA PHE A 497 7.62 -2.69 -13.11
C PHE A 497 9.07 -2.26 -13.29
N PHE A 498 9.27 -0.95 -13.15
CA PHE A 498 10.57 -0.30 -13.18
C PHE A 498 10.76 0.53 -11.91
N VAL A 499 11.93 0.41 -11.32
CA VAL A 499 12.36 1.23 -10.18
C VAL A 499 13.65 1.96 -10.57
N GLY A 500 13.63 3.26 -10.44
CA GLY A 500 14.77 4.12 -10.74
C GLY A 500 15.95 3.90 -9.80
N GLU A 501 17.06 4.54 -10.12
CA GLU A 501 18.27 4.54 -9.30
C GLU A 501 17.99 5.07 -7.89
N ARG A 502 18.68 4.50 -6.92
CA ARG A 502 18.65 4.87 -5.50
C ARG A 502 20.08 4.98 -4.98
N LYS A 503 20.24 5.63 -3.84
CA LYS A 503 21.53 5.78 -3.20
C LYS A 503 21.52 5.14 -1.83
N ASP A 504 22.64 4.55 -1.44
CA ASP A 504 22.86 4.00 -0.09
C ASP A 504 24.27 4.33 0.39
N ILE A 505 24.52 4.17 1.67
CA ILE A 505 25.83 4.32 2.29
C ILE A 505 26.54 2.97 2.29
N VAL A 506 27.80 2.96 1.91
CA VAL A 506 28.70 1.81 2.06
C VAL A 506 29.92 2.25 2.86
N TYR A 507 30.36 1.43 3.78
CA TYR A 507 31.54 1.73 4.59
C TYR A 507 32.76 1.05 4.00
N GLN A 508 33.70 1.84 3.47
CA GLN A 508 34.95 1.35 2.93
C GLN A 508 36.07 1.41 3.98
N GLN A 509 36.89 0.36 4.02
CA GLN A 509 38.06 0.35 4.85
C GLN A 509 39.13 1.29 4.30
N SER A 510 39.80 2.06 5.15
CA SER A 510 40.97 2.88 4.78
C SER A 510 42.04 2.03 4.10
N MET A 511 42.60 2.52 3.00
CA MET A 511 43.76 1.90 2.34
C MET A 511 45.03 2.02 3.15
N ILE A 512 45.07 2.88 4.17
CA ILE A 512 46.21 3.01 5.07
C ILE A 512 46.10 1.89 6.10
N ALA A 513 47.14 1.08 6.24
CA ALA A 513 47.22 0.00 7.23
C ALA A 513 47.32 0.54 8.66
N ILE A 514 46.21 1.11 9.14
CA ILE A 514 46.05 1.55 10.54
C ILE A 514 45.29 0.45 11.29
N PHE A 515 45.77 0.10 12.49
CA PHE A 515 45.03 -0.78 13.38
C PHE A 515 44.56 0.03 14.61
N PRO A 516 43.26 0.02 14.93
CA PRO A 516 42.13 -0.59 14.18
C PRO A 516 41.86 0.12 12.84
N PRO A 517 41.42 -0.60 11.79
CA PRO A 517 41.10 0.02 10.51
C PRO A 517 39.97 1.04 10.65
N ILE A 518 40.12 2.14 9.94
CA ILE A 518 39.11 3.21 9.87
C ILE A 518 38.22 2.94 8.67
N TYR A 519 36.90 3.01 8.88
CA TYR A 519 35.89 2.93 7.81
C TYR A 519 35.35 4.31 7.51
N TYR A 520 35.27 4.63 6.23
CA TYR A 520 34.69 5.87 5.74
C TYR A 520 33.36 5.58 5.04
N PRO A 521 32.31 6.37 5.31
CA PRO A 521 31.07 6.29 4.55
C PRO A 521 31.30 6.76 3.12
N GLU A 522 30.82 6.01 2.14
CA GLU A 522 30.82 6.35 0.73
C GLU A 522 29.41 6.20 0.19
N THR A 523 28.94 7.20 -0.54
CA THR A 523 27.66 7.11 -1.25
C THR A 523 27.78 6.20 -2.46
N ARG A 524 26.96 5.16 -2.53
CA ARG A 524 26.92 4.23 -3.66
C ARG A 524 25.55 4.17 -4.29
N ASN A 525 25.54 4.12 -5.62
CA ASN A 525 24.33 4.03 -6.42
C ASN A 525 23.87 2.57 -6.55
N LEU A 526 22.61 2.30 -6.15
CA LEU A 526 21.90 1.09 -6.55
C LEU A 526 21.27 1.34 -7.93
N LYS A 527 21.70 0.56 -8.92
CA LYS A 527 21.23 0.67 -10.30
C LYS A 527 19.72 0.53 -10.38
N SER A 528 19.13 1.24 -11.32
CA SER A 528 17.73 1.04 -11.72
C SER A 528 17.52 -0.39 -12.21
N TYR A 529 16.30 -0.88 -12.08
CA TYR A 529 15.95 -2.22 -12.55
C TYR A 529 14.54 -2.27 -13.11
N PHE A 530 14.34 -3.26 -13.95
CA PHE A 530 13.08 -3.62 -14.55
C PHE A 530 12.80 -5.08 -14.24
N ASP A 531 11.58 -5.41 -13.85
CA ASP A 531 11.16 -6.79 -13.61
C ASP A 531 9.83 -7.06 -14.30
N ALA A 532 9.67 -8.27 -14.80
CA ALA A 532 8.49 -8.72 -15.50
C ALA A 532 8.07 -10.10 -14.99
N ASN A 533 6.79 -10.21 -14.67
CA ASN A 533 6.15 -11.41 -14.15
C ASN A 533 4.95 -11.75 -15.05
N LEU A 534 4.76 -13.04 -15.32
CA LEU A 534 3.65 -13.55 -16.12
C LEU A 534 2.93 -14.64 -15.35
N ASN A 535 1.62 -14.63 -15.39
CA ASN A 535 0.79 -15.73 -14.94
C ASN A 535 -0.12 -16.21 -16.08
N VAL A 536 -0.31 -17.50 -16.19
CA VAL A 536 -1.23 -18.13 -17.14
C VAL A 536 -2.08 -19.13 -16.38
N GLY A 537 -3.38 -19.07 -16.56
CA GLY A 537 -4.31 -19.99 -15.91
C GLY A 537 -5.22 -20.68 -16.91
N TYR A 538 -5.51 -21.95 -16.61
CA TYR A 538 -6.47 -22.77 -17.34
C TYR A 538 -7.58 -23.24 -16.40
N GLN A 539 -8.78 -22.75 -16.62
CA GLN A 539 -9.98 -23.17 -15.90
C GLN A 539 -10.49 -24.49 -16.49
N HIS A 540 -10.11 -25.60 -15.85
CA HIS A 540 -10.58 -26.93 -16.25
C HIS A 540 -12.08 -27.10 -16.00
N SER A 541 -12.54 -26.68 -14.83
CA SER A 541 -13.96 -26.67 -14.44
C SER A 541 -14.27 -25.42 -13.60
N ASN A 542 -15.52 -25.24 -13.19
CA ASN A 542 -15.88 -24.12 -12.30
C ASN A 542 -15.16 -24.19 -10.94
N ARG A 543 -14.65 -25.36 -10.56
CA ARG A 543 -13.96 -25.60 -9.28
C ARG A 543 -12.45 -25.67 -9.41
N LEU A 544 -11.94 -26.21 -10.52
CA LEU A 544 -10.51 -26.51 -10.67
C LEU A 544 -9.87 -25.62 -11.73
N THR A 545 -8.82 -24.92 -11.34
CA THR A 545 -7.98 -24.09 -12.20
C THR A 545 -6.52 -24.50 -12.03
N GLY A 546 -5.83 -24.87 -13.12
CA GLY A 546 -4.38 -25.00 -13.15
C GLY A 546 -3.75 -23.65 -13.48
N PHE A 547 -2.57 -23.35 -12.92
CA PHE A 547 -1.84 -22.12 -13.21
C PHE A 547 -0.34 -22.33 -13.35
N LEU A 548 0.27 -21.46 -14.13
CA LEU A 548 1.72 -21.31 -14.29
C LEU A 548 2.07 -19.85 -13.98
N LYS A 549 3.00 -19.63 -13.04
CA LYS A 549 3.56 -18.31 -12.72
C LYS A 549 5.04 -18.29 -13.10
N LEU A 550 5.45 -17.26 -13.80
CA LEU A 550 6.83 -17.00 -14.21
C LEU A 550 7.22 -15.65 -13.60
N ASN A 551 8.20 -15.63 -12.68
CA ASN A 551 8.66 -14.40 -12.06
C ASN A 551 10.10 -14.11 -12.49
N ASN A 552 10.45 -12.82 -12.50
CA ASN A 552 11.74 -12.32 -12.97
C ASN A 552 12.12 -12.94 -14.33
N ILE A 553 11.24 -12.74 -15.34
CA ILE A 553 11.40 -13.33 -16.68
C ILE A 553 12.73 -12.90 -17.33
N GLY A 554 13.18 -11.68 -17.02
CA GLY A 554 14.47 -11.16 -17.47
C GLY A 554 15.68 -11.81 -16.81
N ASN A 555 15.50 -12.68 -15.82
CA ASN A 555 16.55 -13.34 -15.03
C ASN A 555 17.61 -12.34 -14.51
N GLN A 556 17.17 -11.13 -14.13
CA GLN A 556 18.04 -10.07 -13.66
C GLN A 556 18.36 -10.29 -12.17
N ALA A 557 19.64 -10.21 -11.82
CA ALA A 557 20.10 -10.21 -10.44
C ALA A 557 20.21 -8.77 -9.91
N TYR A 558 19.08 -8.03 -9.94
CA TYR A 558 19.07 -6.68 -9.41
C TYR A 558 19.06 -6.67 -7.88
N GLN A 559 19.56 -5.59 -7.29
CA GLN A 559 19.56 -5.40 -5.84
C GLN A 559 18.38 -4.52 -5.43
N LYS A 560 17.48 -5.07 -4.62
CA LYS A 560 16.42 -4.31 -3.98
C LYS A 560 16.98 -3.46 -2.83
N TRP A 561 17.96 -4.00 -2.13
CA TRP A 561 18.75 -3.37 -1.08
C TRP A 561 20.23 -3.60 -1.37
N MET A 562 21.12 -2.76 -0.88
CA MET A 562 22.55 -2.88 -1.10
C MET A 562 23.05 -4.26 -0.66
N ASN A 563 23.79 -4.95 -1.51
CA ASN A 563 24.29 -6.33 -1.32
C ASN A 563 23.19 -7.42 -1.26
N TYR A 564 21.94 -7.09 -1.53
CA TYR A 564 20.82 -8.02 -1.51
C TYR A 564 20.22 -8.22 -2.92
N PRO A 565 20.89 -9.03 -3.76
CA PRO A 565 20.33 -9.40 -5.05
C PRO A 565 19.09 -10.29 -4.87
N VAL A 566 18.18 -10.20 -5.83
CA VAL A 566 16.96 -11.02 -5.84
C VAL A 566 17.20 -12.37 -6.48
N GLN A 567 16.27 -13.30 -6.26
CA GLN A 567 16.27 -14.59 -6.97
C GLN A 567 16.18 -14.38 -8.49
N GLY A 568 16.85 -15.23 -9.25
CA GLY A 568 16.75 -15.27 -10.70
C GLY A 568 15.37 -15.69 -11.20
N PHE A 569 15.31 -16.18 -12.42
CA PHE A 569 14.06 -16.65 -13.04
C PHE A 569 13.36 -17.73 -12.22
N GLN A 570 12.09 -17.51 -11.88
CA GLN A 570 11.28 -18.43 -11.09
C GLN A 570 10.12 -18.97 -11.94
N VAL A 571 9.87 -20.27 -11.79
CA VAL A 571 8.72 -20.97 -12.37
C VAL A 571 7.95 -21.63 -11.25
N VAL A 572 6.65 -21.37 -11.16
CA VAL A 572 5.75 -22.03 -10.20
C VAL A 572 4.57 -22.60 -10.97
N LEU A 573 4.37 -23.90 -10.87
CA LEU A 573 3.22 -24.63 -11.41
C LEU A 573 2.30 -25.03 -10.26
N GLY A 574 0.99 -24.86 -10.42
CA GLY A 574 0.07 -25.15 -9.34
C GLY A 574 -1.38 -25.32 -9.79
N ALA A 575 -2.22 -25.57 -8.80
CA ALA A 575 -3.66 -25.66 -8.98
C ALA A 575 -4.40 -24.95 -7.86
N SER A 576 -5.55 -24.38 -8.20
CA SER A 576 -6.50 -23.80 -7.28
C SER A 576 -7.81 -24.59 -7.36
N TYR A 577 -8.35 -24.98 -6.21
CA TYR A 577 -9.60 -25.71 -6.10
C TYR A 577 -10.60 -24.93 -5.23
N LYS A 578 -11.77 -24.64 -5.79
CA LYS A 578 -12.90 -23.96 -5.11
C LYS A 578 -13.92 -25.00 -4.65
N PHE A 579 -14.42 -24.86 -3.42
CA PHE A 579 -15.36 -25.82 -2.86
C PHE A 579 -16.36 -25.18 -1.88
N ASP A 580 -17.45 -25.88 -1.65
CA ASP A 580 -18.41 -25.63 -0.55
C ASP A 580 -18.54 -26.91 0.25
N PHE A 581 -18.82 -26.80 1.51
CA PHE A 581 -19.24 -27.90 2.37
C PHE A 581 -20.74 -28.19 2.20
#